data_f212c8ec578f11515c0e179b3f4b26e5
#
_entry.id   f212c8ec578f11515c0e179b3f4b26e5
#
_cell.length_a   1.000
_cell.length_b   1.000
_cell.length_c   1.000
_cell.angle_alpha   90.00
_cell.angle_beta   90.00
_cell.angle_gamma   90.00
#
_symmetry.space_group_name_H-M   'P 1'
#
loop_
_entity.id
_entity.type
_entity.pdbx_description
1 polymer ?
#
loop_
_entity_poly.entity_id
_entity_poly.type
_entity_poly.pdbx_seq_one_letter_code
_entity_poly.pdbx_strand_id
1 'polypeptide(L)'
;QTAAYPQQGPPPGQAGYGYPPAAPPEPAFPPGHPAPAPTDWPPQHTAPAATPPAAPAPAQQTAPTSMPPRQTPPGPGQAPLGHSAATELSSERLLRGAPPKPRSTRPGNRPSRFRLGGAREDTETQRKLELIRTPVHACYRIAVISLKGGVGKTTATTALGATLASERQDKVLAIDANPDAGTLGRRVRRETGATIRDLVQAIPTLHTYMDIRAFTSQAPSGLEILANDVDPAISTTFNDDDYRRAIDILGRQYPIVLTDSGTGLLYSAMRGVLDLADQLIIVATPSVDGASSASTTLDWLNAHGYADLVSRALTVVSGVREKGKMIKTEDIVAHFSARCRGVVSVPFDEHLSTGAELDLDLMRSKTREAYLDLCALVAEGFATRRPTPPAAAPAAPAAYAYPPQSAQQHGYGTAPGYPQHSPFPQQPR
;
A
#
# COMPACT_ATOMS: atom_id res chain seq x y z
N GLN A 1 25.59 77.72 1.24
CA GLN A 1 25.97 76.74 2.31
C GLN A 1 25.24 75.47 2.06
N THR A 2 25.92 74.54 1.40
CA THR A 2 25.46 73.20 1.03
C THR A 2 25.87 72.20 2.15
N ALA A 3 24.91 71.68 2.85
CA ALA A 3 25.15 70.60 3.83
C ALA A 3 25.17 69.26 3.13
N ALA A 4 26.29 68.55 3.28
CA ALA A 4 26.49 67.15 2.76
C ALA A 4 25.81 66.15 3.69
N TYR A 5 25.03 65.22 3.10
CA TYR A 5 24.49 64.06 3.81
C TYR A 5 25.55 62.94 3.80
N PRO A 6 25.74 62.17 4.90
CA PRO A 6 26.62 61.06 4.92
C PRO A 6 25.95 59.83 4.22
N GLN A 7 26.69 59.17 3.33
CA GLN A 7 26.32 57.90 2.70
C GLN A 7 26.33 56.78 3.75
N GLN A 8 25.20 56.07 3.87
CA GLN A 8 25.13 54.80 4.60
C GLN A 8 25.70 53.67 3.75
N GLY A 9 26.63 52.93 4.33
CA GLY A 9 27.18 51.72 3.71
C GLY A 9 26.16 50.57 3.60
N PRO A 10 26.38 49.60 2.72
CA PRO A 10 25.44 48.49 2.51
C PRO A 10 25.33 47.57 3.74
N PRO A 11 24.15 46.95 3.96
CA PRO A 11 23.93 46.05 5.08
C PRO A 11 24.75 44.76 4.92
N PRO A 12 25.13 44.06 6.02
CA PRO A 12 25.89 42.83 5.98
C PRO A 12 25.07 41.70 5.31
N GLY A 13 25.72 40.95 4.41
CA GLY A 13 25.15 39.92 3.58
C GLY A 13 24.51 38.78 4.39
N GLN A 14 23.37 38.37 3.93
CA GLN A 14 22.71 37.12 4.34
C GLN A 14 23.63 35.93 4.00
N ALA A 15 23.91 35.10 4.99
CA ALA A 15 24.60 33.84 4.81
C ALA A 15 23.76 32.93 3.90
N GLY A 16 24.22 32.73 2.67
CA GLY A 16 23.64 31.75 1.76
C GLY A 16 23.88 30.34 2.30
N TYR A 17 22.85 29.53 2.30
CA TYR A 17 22.99 28.08 2.50
C TYR A 17 23.86 27.51 1.37
N GLY A 18 25.11 27.15 1.71
CA GLY A 18 26.06 26.52 0.79
C GLY A 18 25.61 25.14 0.41
N TYR A 19 25.59 24.87 -0.90
CA TYR A 19 25.60 23.50 -1.42
C TYR A 19 26.84 22.77 -0.87
N PRO A 20 26.72 21.46 -0.58
CA PRO A 20 27.91 20.68 -0.22
C PRO A 20 28.92 20.74 -1.37
N PRO A 21 30.21 20.81 -1.07
CA PRO A 21 31.24 20.90 -2.10
C PRO A 21 31.21 19.65 -2.97
N ALA A 22 31.35 19.85 -4.28
CA ALA A 22 31.50 18.77 -5.25
C ALA A 22 32.68 17.88 -4.86
N ALA A 23 32.50 16.56 -4.99
CA ALA A 23 33.53 15.59 -4.74
C ALA A 23 34.78 15.90 -5.60
N PRO A 24 36.01 15.72 -5.06
CA PRO A 24 37.21 15.91 -5.84
C PRO A 24 37.22 14.95 -7.04
N PRO A 25 37.80 15.37 -8.20
CA PRO A 25 37.93 14.50 -9.36
C PRO A 25 38.81 13.31 -9.05
N GLU A 26 38.39 12.13 -9.47
CA GLU A 26 39.22 10.91 -9.39
C GLU A 26 40.57 11.10 -10.12
N PRO A 27 41.68 10.59 -9.59
CA PRO A 27 42.98 10.68 -10.27
C PRO A 27 42.95 9.83 -11.55
N ALA A 28 43.28 10.46 -12.66
CA ALA A 28 43.45 9.81 -13.96
C ALA A 28 44.59 8.81 -13.90
N PHE A 29 44.32 7.55 -14.22
CA PHE A 29 45.33 6.52 -14.38
C PHE A 29 46.13 6.73 -15.68
N PRO A 30 47.47 6.57 -15.65
CA PRO A 30 48.28 6.64 -16.88
C PRO A 30 47.97 5.44 -17.79
N PRO A 31 48.01 5.60 -19.13
CA PRO A 31 47.74 4.52 -20.06
C PRO A 31 48.93 3.55 -20.11
N GLY A 32 48.66 2.26 -19.82
CA GLY A 32 49.69 1.25 -20.07
C GLY A 32 49.78 0.03 -19.14
N HIS A 33 48.75 -0.31 -18.35
CA HIS A 33 48.76 -1.60 -17.64
C HIS A 33 47.60 -2.48 -18.11
N PRO A 34 47.86 -3.77 -18.44
CA PRO A 34 46.77 -4.71 -18.75
C PRO A 34 45.98 -5.04 -17.48
N ALA A 35 44.67 -5.17 -17.62
CA ALA A 35 43.76 -5.53 -16.55
C ALA A 35 44.13 -6.90 -15.95
N PRO A 36 44.06 -7.10 -14.63
CA PRO A 36 44.22 -8.41 -14.02
C PRO A 36 43.11 -9.35 -14.44
N ALA A 37 43.47 -10.58 -14.79
CA ALA A 37 42.56 -11.66 -15.11
C ALA A 37 41.70 -12.04 -13.90
N PRO A 38 40.45 -12.49 -14.11
CA PRO A 38 39.58 -12.92 -13.01
C PRO A 38 40.17 -14.16 -12.34
N THR A 39 40.32 -14.08 -11.03
CA THR A 39 40.79 -15.18 -10.18
C THR A 39 39.70 -16.25 -10.09
N ASP A 40 40.10 -17.47 -10.36
CA ASP A 40 39.34 -18.69 -10.35
C ASP A 40 38.60 -18.91 -9.02
N TRP A 41 37.30 -19.21 -9.12
CA TRP A 41 36.50 -19.81 -8.06
C TRP A 41 36.88 -21.31 -7.93
N PRO A 42 36.84 -21.87 -6.73
CA PRO A 42 37.19 -23.29 -6.55
C PRO A 42 36.15 -24.19 -7.23
N PRO A 43 36.56 -25.40 -7.67
CA PRO A 43 35.73 -26.28 -8.50
C PRO A 43 34.52 -26.81 -7.75
N GLN A 44 33.37 -26.78 -8.42
CA GLN A 44 32.14 -27.44 -7.97
C GLN A 44 32.33 -28.94 -7.99
N HIS A 45 32.07 -29.59 -6.87
CA HIS A 45 32.00 -31.06 -6.77
C HIS A 45 30.84 -31.60 -7.61
N THR A 46 31.17 -32.39 -8.61
CA THR A 46 30.25 -33.18 -9.40
C THR A 46 29.58 -34.26 -8.53
N ALA A 47 28.25 -34.21 -8.44
CA ALA A 47 27.45 -35.26 -7.81
C ALA A 47 27.44 -36.53 -8.68
N PRO A 48 27.46 -37.75 -8.09
CA PRO A 48 27.37 -38.99 -8.86
C PRO A 48 25.96 -39.22 -9.43
N ALA A 49 25.95 -39.84 -10.61
CA ALA A 49 24.76 -40.14 -11.41
C ALA A 49 23.75 -41.03 -10.66
N ALA A 50 22.49 -40.66 -10.75
CA ALA A 50 21.35 -41.41 -10.22
C ALA A 50 21.07 -42.65 -11.06
N THR A 51 20.96 -43.80 -10.42
CA THR A 51 20.45 -45.09 -10.98
C THR A 51 18.92 -45.02 -11.18
N PRO A 52 18.35 -45.62 -12.23
CA PRO A 52 16.91 -45.59 -12.49
C PRO A 52 16.11 -46.48 -11.52
N PRO A 53 14.84 -46.13 -11.24
CA PRO A 53 14.03 -46.82 -10.24
C PRO A 53 13.47 -48.18 -10.77
N ALA A 54 13.46 -49.18 -9.89
CA ALA A 54 12.88 -50.49 -10.11
C ALA A 54 11.33 -50.44 -9.95
N ALA A 55 10.63 -51.34 -10.69
CA ALA A 55 9.18 -51.43 -10.77
C ALA A 55 8.52 -51.87 -9.44
N PRO A 56 7.20 -51.54 -9.22
CA PRO A 56 6.52 -51.74 -7.94
C PRO A 56 6.01 -53.18 -7.78
N ALA A 57 6.15 -53.75 -6.58
CA ALA A 57 5.51 -54.97 -6.12
C ALA A 57 4.15 -54.66 -5.43
N PRO A 58 3.20 -55.64 -5.36
CA PRO A 58 1.80 -55.38 -5.10
C PRO A 58 1.44 -55.12 -3.63
N ALA A 59 0.34 -54.39 -3.45
CA ALA A 59 -0.22 -53.92 -2.21
C ALA A 59 -0.65 -55.03 -1.24
N GLN A 60 -0.28 -54.94 0.03
CA GLN A 60 -0.96 -55.55 1.15
C GLN A 60 -1.70 -54.52 1.97
N GLN A 61 -3.00 -54.71 2.13
CA GLN A 61 -3.88 -53.97 3.01
C GLN A 61 -3.60 -54.35 4.47
N THR A 62 -3.35 -53.34 5.31
CA THR A 62 -3.53 -53.45 6.77
C THR A 62 -4.17 -52.18 7.32
N ALA A 63 -5.06 -52.42 8.27
CA ALA A 63 -6.03 -51.53 8.89
C ALA A 63 -5.44 -50.33 9.67
N PRO A 64 -6.30 -49.35 10.04
CA PRO A 64 -5.86 -48.02 10.48
C PRO A 64 -5.64 -47.95 11.98
N THR A 65 -4.52 -47.46 12.43
CA THR A 65 -4.37 -46.79 13.74
C THR A 65 -2.96 -46.21 13.83
N SER A 66 -2.80 -44.90 13.62
CA SER A 66 -1.80 -44.10 14.34
C SER A 66 -2.02 -42.65 14.04
N MET A 67 -2.12 -41.86 15.10
CA MET A 67 -2.08 -40.38 15.11
C MET A 67 -0.90 -39.86 14.28
N PRO A 68 -1.04 -38.70 13.61
CA PRO A 68 0.07 -38.13 12.89
C PRO A 68 1.21 -37.79 13.86
N PRO A 69 2.47 -37.98 13.48
CA PRO A 69 3.61 -37.65 14.32
C PRO A 69 3.61 -36.16 14.59
N ARG A 70 3.71 -35.81 15.86
CA ARG A 70 3.96 -34.45 16.37
C ARG A 70 5.18 -33.93 15.65
N GLN A 71 5.01 -32.98 14.74
CA GLN A 71 6.14 -32.31 14.09
C GLN A 71 6.96 -31.61 15.17
N THR A 72 8.17 -32.07 15.38
CA THR A 72 9.17 -31.34 16.16
C THR A 72 9.43 -30.00 15.48
N PRO A 73 9.42 -28.87 16.22
CA PRO A 73 9.73 -27.58 15.62
C PRO A 73 11.15 -27.63 15.02
N PRO A 74 11.35 -27.03 13.83
CA PRO A 74 12.67 -26.94 13.23
C PRO A 74 13.64 -26.22 14.17
N GLY A 75 14.85 -26.72 14.26
CA GLY A 75 15.91 -26.14 15.11
C GLY A 75 16.28 -24.71 14.67
N PRO A 76 16.89 -23.93 15.55
CA PRO A 76 17.29 -22.56 15.25
C PRO A 76 18.26 -22.55 14.03
N GLY A 77 17.83 -21.94 12.92
CA GLY A 77 18.61 -21.83 11.68
C GLY A 77 17.92 -22.36 10.40
N GLN A 78 16.74 -23.00 10.50
CA GLN A 78 16.02 -23.54 9.33
C GLN A 78 14.68 -22.83 9.01
N ALA A 79 14.28 -21.85 9.80
CA ALA A 79 13.05 -21.10 9.54
C ALA A 79 13.32 -19.92 8.59
N PRO A 80 12.39 -19.59 7.67
CA PRO A 80 12.46 -18.37 6.88
C PRO A 80 12.66 -17.14 7.75
N LEU A 81 13.40 -16.14 7.24
CA LEU A 81 13.62 -14.87 7.94
C LEU A 81 12.30 -14.30 8.46
N GLY A 82 12.24 -13.97 9.74
CA GLY A 82 11.06 -13.41 10.40
C GLY A 82 10.10 -14.44 11.01
N HIS A 83 10.18 -15.72 10.67
CA HIS A 83 9.23 -16.70 11.19
C HIS A 83 9.44 -17.01 12.68
N SER A 84 10.69 -17.16 13.12
CA SER A 84 11.03 -17.33 14.54
C SER A 84 10.72 -16.07 15.36
N ALA A 85 11.04 -14.88 14.83
CA ALA A 85 10.73 -13.61 15.48
C ALA A 85 9.21 -13.37 15.59
N ALA A 86 8.43 -13.72 14.56
CA ALA A 86 6.96 -13.61 14.62
C ALA A 86 6.35 -14.57 15.65
N THR A 87 6.96 -15.75 15.88
CA THR A 87 6.51 -16.70 16.87
C THR A 87 6.93 -16.28 18.29
N GLU A 88 8.14 -15.72 18.45
CA GLU A 88 8.65 -15.28 19.76
C GLU A 88 8.03 -13.96 20.24
N LEU A 89 7.70 -13.05 19.30
CA LEU A 89 7.13 -11.73 19.55
C LEU A 89 5.64 -11.66 19.18
N SER A 90 4.91 -12.77 19.32
CA SER A 90 3.46 -12.77 19.09
C SER A 90 2.75 -11.87 20.09
N SER A 91 1.62 -11.28 19.68
CA SER A 91 0.80 -10.42 20.52
C SER A 91 0.35 -11.14 21.81
N GLU A 92 0.06 -12.44 21.76
CA GLU A 92 -0.30 -13.25 22.91
C GLU A 92 0.81 -13.35 23.97
N ARG A 93 2.08 -13.36 23.55
CA ARG A 93 3.23 -13.41 24.47
C ARG A 93 3.62 -12.05 25.03
N LEU A 94 3.47 -10.99 24.23
CA LEU A 94 3.85 -9.63 24.62
C LEU A 94 2.78 -8.94 25.45
N LEU A 95 1.50 -9.24 25.22
CA LEU A 95 0.39 -8.69 25.99
C LEU A 95 0.21 -9.52 27.27
N ARG A 96 0.73 -9.00 28.37
CA ARG A 96 0.56 -9.60 29.72
C ARG A 96 -0.75 -9.11 30.33
N GLY A 97 -1.58 -10.04 30.82
CA GLY A 97 -2.75 -9.70 31.67
C GLY A 97 -3.99 -10.51 31.37
N ALA A 98 -5.01 -10.33 32.23
CA ALA A 98 -6.34 -10.86 31.98
C ALA A 98 -6.95 -10.28 30.72
N PRO A 99 -7.90 -10.98 30.05
CA PRO A 99 -8.54 -10.47 28.85
C PRO A 99 -9.08 -9.06 29.11
N PRO A 100 -8.74 -8.09 28.26
CA PRO A 100 -9.10 -6.70 28.46
C PRO A 100 -10.63 -6.55 28.45
N LYS A 101 -11.17 -5.74 29.37
CA LYS A 101 -12.60 -5.46 29.43
C LYS A 101 -12.96 -4.44 28.35
N PRO A 102 -14.15 -4.54 27.69
CA PRO A 102 -14.64 -3.54 26.76
C PRO A 102 -14.61 -2.14 27.38
N ARG A 103 -14.06 -1.17 26.62
CA ARG A 103 -13.91 0.23 27.04
C ARG A 103 -14.87 1.17 26.33
N SER A 104 -15.49 0.71 25.24
CA SER A 104 -16.48 1.46 24.50
C SER A 104 -17.59 0.55 23.99
N THR A 105 -18.72 1.16 23.66
CA THR A 105 -19.87 0.48 23.03
C THR A 105 -20.12 1.08 21.65
N ARG A 106 -20.72 0.29 20.75
CA ARG A 106 -21.06 0.73 19.40
C ARG A 106 -21.91 2.00 19.45
N PRO A 107 -21.61 3.05 18.63
CA PRO A 107 -22.45 4.22 18.50
C PRO A 107 -23.88 3.80 18.14
N GLY A 108 -24.87 4.41 18.76
CA GLY A 108 -26.30 4.04 18.55
C GLY A 108 -26.86 2.97 19.48
N ASN A 109 -26.03 2.24 20.23
CA ASN A 109 -26.50 1.21 21.18
C ASN A 109 -26.40 1.65 22.66
N ARG A 110 -26.24 2.96 22.91
CA ARG A 110 -26.21 3.49 24.30
C ARG A 110 -27.65 3.64 24.78
N PRO A 111 -28.07 2.98 25.89
CA PRO A 111 -29.34 3.27 26.50
C PRO A 111 -29.33 4.72 26.98
N SER A 112 -30.08 5.58 26.31
CA SER A 112 -30.27 6.99 26.66
C SER A 112 -31.15 7.11 27.92
N ARG A 113 -30.63 6.70 29.08
CA ARG A 113 -31.28 6.99 30.36
C ARG A 113 -30.45 8.04 31.10
N PHE A 114 -30.99 9.27 31.16
CA PHE A 114 -30.52 10.40 31.96
C PHE A 114 -29.24 11.14 31.51
N ARG A 115 -29.30 11.86 30.37
CA ARG A 115 -28.44 13.02 30.14
C ARG A 115 -29.26 14.19 29.58
N LEU A 116 -29.40 15.27 30.37
CA LEU A 116 -29.77 16.59 29.85
C LEU A 116 -28.62 17.06 28.93
N GLY A 117 -28.76 17.02 27.64
CA GLY A 117 -27.75 17.36 26.66
C GLY A 117 -27.50 16.26 25.60
N GLY A 118 -27.91 15.02 25.84
CA GLY A 118 -27.69 13.87 24.94
C GLY A 118 -28.42 13.93 23.60
N ALA A 119 -29.52 14.67 23.49
CA ALA A 119 -30.33 14.70 22.27
C ALA A 119 -29.59 15.30 21.05
N ARG A 120 -28.72 16.29 21.24
CA ARG A 120 -27.91 16.85 20.14
C ARG A 120 -26.77 15.94 19.73
N GLU A 121 -26.07 15.33 20.69
CA GLU A 121 -25.02 14.32 20.43
C GLU A 121 -25.58 13.09 19.71
N ASP A 122 -26.76 12.62 20.15
CA ASP A 122 -27.45 11.48 19.52
C ASP A 122 -27.88 11.81 18.08
N THR A 123 -28.38 13.04 17.81
CA THR A 123 -28.77 13.49 16.48
C THR A 123 -27.57 13.62 15.55
N GLU A 124 -26.44 14.15 16.03
CA GLU A 124 -25.22 14.27 15.23
C GLU A 124 -24.60 12.90 14.92
N THR A 125 -24.57 12.02 15.91
CA THR A 125 -24.12 10.64 15.73
C THR A 125 -24.99 9.92 14.69
N GLN A 126 -26.31 10.10 14.76
CA GLN A 126 -27.24 9.50 13.78
C GLN A 126 -26.98 10.03 12.37
N ARG A 127 -26.77 11.33 12.20
CA ARG A 127 -26.41 11.94 10.92
C ARG A 127 -25.11 11.37 10.36
N LYS A 128 -24.06 11.22 11.21
CA LYS A 128 -22.79 10.59 10.80
C LYS A 128 -23.01 9.15 10.33
N LEU A 129 -23.81 8.38 11.03
CA LEU A 129 -24.15 7.00 10.65
C LEU A 129 -24.95 6.94 9.33
N GLU A 130 -25.85 7.88 9.08
CA GLU A 130 -26.57 7.98 7.80
C GLU A 130 -25.61 8.27 6.64
N LEU A 131 -24.67 9.21 6.81
CA LEU A 131 -23.63 9.49 5.82
C LEU A 131 -22.77 8.26 5.57
N ILE A 132 -22.28 7.61 6.62
CA ILE A 132 -21.43 6.41 6.52
C ILE A 132 -22.16 5.29 5.76
N ARG A 133 -23.47 5.16 5.91
CA ARG A 133 -24.29 4.14 5.25
C ARG A 133 -24.75 4.51 3.84
N THR A 134 -24.35 5.67 3.33
CA THR A 134 -24.64 6.06 1.94
C THR A 134 -24.13 4.99 0.97
N PRO A 135 -24.96 4.54 0.01
CA PRO A 135 -24.54 3.52 -0.97
C PRO A 135 -23.32 3.96 -1.77
N VAL A 136 -22.41 3.04 -1.98
CA VAL A 136 -21.23 3.21 -2.83
C VAL A 136 -21.48 2.49 -4.15
N HIS A 137 -21.66 3.25 -5.23
CA HIS A 137 -22.03 2.70 -6.54
C HIS A 137 -20.86 2.15 -7.36
N ALA A 138 -19.64 2.57 -7.02
CA ALA A 138 -18.39 2.06 -7.60
C ALA A 138 -17.34 1.94 -6.49
N CYS A 139 -16.42 1.01 -6.60
CA CYS A 139 -15.36 0.82 -5.60
C CYS A 139 -14.70 2.14 -5.22
N TYR A 140 -14.76 2.52 -3.96
CA TYR A 140 -14.15 3.72 -3.39
C TYR A 140 -12.79 3.38 -2.78
N ARG A 141 -11.73 3.94 -3.34
CA ARG A 141 -10.34 3.60 -3.01
C ARG A 141 -9.72 4.69 -2.15
N ILE A 142 -9.30 4.30 -0.97
CA ILE A 142 -8.74 5.19 0.05
C ILE A 142 -7.26 4.85 0.21
N ALA A 143 -6.37 5.80 -0.10
CA ALA A 143 -4.94 5.64 0.15
C ALA A 143 -4.55 6.32 1.47
N VAL A 144 -3.91 5.57 2.37
CA VAL A 144 -3.39 6.09 3.64
C VAL A 144 -1.88 6.18 3.54
N ILE A 145 -1.34 7.39 3.60
CA ILE A 145 0.08 7.66 3.32
C ILE A 145 0.76 8.51 4.39
N SER A 146 2.08 8.41 4.43
CA SER A 146 2.96 9.28 5.24
C SER A 146 4.41 9.06 4.80
N LEU A 147 5.21 10.13 4.73
CA LEU A 147 6.65 10.04 4.51
C LEU A 147 7.43 9.56 5.74
N LYS A 148 6.85 9.65 6.93
CA LYS A 148 7.51 9.27 8.18
C LYS A 148 7.02 7.90 8.68
N GLY A 149 7.96 7.04 9.07
CA GLY A 149 7.65 5.78 9.74
C GLY A 149 7.13 5.98 11.17
N GLY A 150 6.30 5.04 11.65
CA GLY A 150 5.82 5.04 13.03
C GLY A 150 4.74 6.07 13.38
N VAL A 151 4.21 6.83 12.41
CA VAL A 151 3.15 7.83 12.66
C VAL A 151 1.77 7.23 12.89
N GLY A 152 1.60 5.93 12.66
CA GLY A 152 0.33 5.22 12.87
C GLY A 152 -0.50 5.01 11.61
N LYS A 153 0.10 4.98 10.40
CA LYS A 153 -0.61 4.67 9.13
C LYS A 153 -1.42 3.38 9.22
N THR A 154 -0.74 2.27 9.48
CA THR A 154 -1.37 0.95 9.61
C THR A 154 -2.47 0.93 10.67
N THR A 155 -2.27 1.61 11.79
CA THR A 155 -3.28 1.76 12.84
C THR A 155 -4.48 2.56 12.35
N ALA A 156 -4.26 3.68 11.64
CA ALA A 156 -5.33 4.50 11.08
C ALA A 156 -6.09 3.73 9.99
N THR A 157 -5.39 3.02 9.09
CA THR A 157 -5.99 2.17 8.07
C THR A 157 -6.91 1.11 8.69
N THR A 158 -6.38 0.38 9.68
CA THR A 158 -7.13 -0.70 10.33
C THR A 158 -8.33 -0.17 11.11
N ALA A 159 -8.16 0.90 11.89
CA ALA A 159 -9.24 1.44 12.73
C ALA A 159 -10.34 2.09 11.88
N LEU A 160 -9.97 2.82 10.81
CA LEU A 160 -10.93 3.37 9.84
C LEU A 160 -11.69 2.25 9.13
N GLY A 161 -10.95 1.26 8.60
CA GLY A 161 -11.55 0.12 7.89
C GLY A 161 -12.47 -0.69 8.78
N ALA A 162 -12.06 -0.97 10.03
CA ALA A 162 -12.87 -1.69 11.01
C ALA A 162 -14.16 -0.92 11.37
N THR A 163 -14.06 0.40 11.54
CA THR A 163 -15.23 1.25 11.83
C THR A 163 -16.18 1.28 10.63
N LEU A 164 -15.67 1.45 9.40
CA LEU A 164 -16.49 1.39 8.18
C LEU A 164 -17.19 0.05 8.04
N ALA A 165 -16.47 -1.07 8.19
CA ALA A 165 -17.05 -2.40 8.08
C ALA A 165 -18.14 -2.66 9.13
N SER A 166 -17.89 -2.24 10.39
CA SER A 166 -18.86 -2.40 11.48
C SER A 166 -20.13 -1.58 11.29
N GLU A 167 -20.01 -0.33 10.81
CA GLU A 167 -21.16 0.59 10.73
C GLU A 167 -21.95 0.46 9.43
N ARG A 168 -21.30 0.06 8.33
CA ARG A 168 -21.95 -0.12 7.03
C ARG A 168 -22.53 -1.51 6.83
N GLN A 169 -21.92 -2.52 7.43
CA GLN A 169 -22.19 -3.95 7.17
C GLN A 169 -21.92 -4.36 5.71
N ASP A 170 -21.15 -3.54 4.99
CA ASP A 170 -20.63 -3.84 3.66
C ASP A 170 -19.26 -4.51 3.75
N LYS A 171 -18.83 -5.13 2.65
CA LYS A 171 -17.48 -5.65 2.53
C LYS A 171 -16.48 -4.50 2.43
N VAL A 172 -15.57 -4.42 3.38
CA VAL A 172 -14.48 -3.46 3.41
C VAL A 172 -13.17 -4.22 3.43
N LEU A 173 -12.26 -3.89 2.51
CA LEU A 173 -10.94 -4.51 2.40
C LEU A 173 -9.85 -3.49 2.73
N ALA A 174 -8.84 -3.92 3.48
CA ALA A 174 -7.59 -3.19 3.62
C ALA A 174 -6.44 -4.01 3.01
N ILE A 175 -5.63 -3.34 2.19
CA ILE A 175 -4.49 -3.92 1.47
C ILE A 175 -3.21 -3.40 2.06
N ASP A 176 -2.27 -4.29 2.37
CA ASP A 176 -0.92 -3.94 2.75
C ASP A 176 -0.07 -3.75 1.48
N ALA A 177 0.25 -2.51 1.15
CA ALA A 177 1.14 -2.15 0.04
C ALA A 177 2.50 -1.62 0.52
N ASN A 178 2.90 -1.97 1.76
CA ASN A 178 4.18 -1.55 2.31
C ASN A 178 5.32 -2.40 1.74
N PRO A 179 6.28 -1.81 1.01
CA PRO A 179 7.40 -2.55 0.43
C PRO A 179 8.48 -2.96 1.44
N ASP A 180 8.51 -2.33 2.62
CA ASP A 180 9.58 -2.59 3.59
C ASP A 180 9.35 -3.88 4.37
N ALA A 181 8.20 -4.02 4.97
CA ALA A 181 7.72 -5.23 5.63
C ALA A 181 6.23 -5.08 5.93
N GLY A 182 5.42 -6.01 5.48
CA GLY A 182 3.98 -6.02 5.73
C GLY A 182 3.67 -6.09 7.23
N THR A 183 2.95 -5.09 7.74
CA THR A 183 2.55 -5.01 9.15
C THR A 183 1.04 -5.05 9.35
N LEU A 184 0.27 -4.82 8.31
CA LEU A 184 -1.19 -4.78 8.35
C LEU A 184 -1.77 -6.14 8.74
N GLY A 185 -1.19 -7.23 8.23
CA GLY A 185 -1.61 -8.60 8.55
C GLY A 185 -1.50 -8.98 10.03
N ARG A 186 -0.76 -8.20 10.85
CA ARG A 186 -0.65 -8.42 12.30
C ARG A 186 -1.79 -7.75 13.09
N ARG A 187 -2.64 -6.97 12.42
CA ARG A 187 -3.78 -6.26 13.04
C ARG A 187 -5.04 -7.10 13.12
N VAL A 188 -4.99 -8.30 12.60
CA VAL A 188 -6.08 -9.28 12.59
C VAL A 188 -5.53 -10.67 12.92
N ARG A 189 -6.35 -11.53 13.48
CA ARG A 189 -6.00 -12.94 13.58
C ARG A 189 -5.84 -13.52 12.18
N ARG A 190 -4.64 -14.02 11.87
CA ARG A 190 -4.36 -14.59 10.54
C ARG A 190 -5.16 -15.86 10.31
N GLU A 191 -5.94 -15.89 9.24
CA GLU A 191 -6.71 -17.06 8.80
C GLU A 191 -6.01 -17.77 7.64
N THR A 192 -5.19 -17.04 6.89
CA THR A 192 -4.41 -17.56 5.76
C THR A 192 -2.98 -17.04 5.78
N GLY A 193 -2.04 -17.82 5.23
CA GLY A 193 -0.67 -17.38 4.98
C GLY A 193 -0.51 -16.56 3.69
N ALA A 194 -1.56 -16.50 2.86
CA ALA A 194 -1.50 -15.83 1.57
C ALA A 194 -1.21 -14.33 1.67
N THR A 195 -0.58 -13.82 0.63
CA THR A 195 -0.16 -12.41 0.49
C THR A 195 -0.79 -11.80 -0.76
N ILE A 196 -0.63 -10.47 -0.91
CA ILE A 196 -1.08 -9.76 -2.13
C ILE A 196 -0.39 -10.30 -3.39
N ARG A 197 0.84 -10.77 -3.28
CA ARG A 197 1.57 -11.41 -4.39
C ARG A 197 0.88 -12.70 -4.84
N ASP A 198 0.51 -13.55 -3.88
CA ASP A 198 -0.19 -14.80 -4.17
C ASP A 198 -1.52 -14.51 -4.87
N LEU A 199 -2.25 -13.50 -4.41
CA LEU A 199 -3.48 -13.05 -5.07
C LEU A 199 -3.21 -12.59 -6.52
N VAL A 200 -2.16 -11.79 -6.76
CA VAL A 200 -1.82 -11.30 -8.11
C VAL A 200 -1.47 -12.46 -9.05
N GLN A 201 -0.76 -13.46 -8.57
CA GLN A 201 -0.45 -14.67 -9.34
C GLN A 201 -1.71 -15.50 -9.65
N ALA A 202 -2.67 -15.52 -8.73
CA ALA A 202 -3.92 -16.25 -8.87
C ALA A 202 -4.98 -15.54 -9.71
N ILE A 203 -4.81 -14.26 -10.10
CA ILE A 203 -5.80 -13.45 -10.83
C ILE A 203 -6.49 -14.21 -11.97
N PRO A 204 -5.79 -15.00 -12.82
CA PRO A 204 -6.44 -15.72 -13.92
C PRO A 204 -7.52 -16.72 -13.48
N THR A 205 -7.50 -17.15 -12.22
CA THR A 205 -8.42 -18.14 -11.66
C THR A 205 -9.45 -17.56 -10.69
N LEU A 206 -9.36 -16.25 -10.39
CA LEU A 206 -10.24 -15.58 -9.44
C LEU A 206 -11.48 -15.03 -10.17
N HIS A 207 -12.64 -15.58 -9.89
CA HIS A 207 -13.90 -15.22 -10.54
C HIS A 207 -14.95 -14.72 -9.56
N THR A 208 -14.91 -15.18 -8.32
CA THR A 208 -15.92 -14.91 -7.30
C THR A 208 -15.30 -14.26 -6.07
N TYR A 209 -16.18 -13.69 -5.24
CA TYR A 209 -15.76 -13.20 -3.92
C TYR A 209 -15.12 -14.31 -3.07
N MET A 210 -15.64 -15.52 -3.13
CA MET A 210 -15.11 -16.65 -2.32
C MET A 210 -13.69 -17.04 -2.73
N ASP A 211 -13.34 -16.90 -4.02
CA ASP A 211 -11.98 -17.14 -4.48
C ASP A 211 -11.01 -16.12 -3.85
N ILE A 212 -11.42 -14.84 -3.79
CA ILE A 212 -10.62 -13.78 -3.17
C ILE A 212 -10.57 -13.94 -1.65
N ARG A 213 -11.65 -14.38 -1.00
CA ARG A 213 -11.73 -14.57 0.44
C ARG A 213 -10.69 -15.55 0.98
N ALA A 214 -10.24 -16.50 0.15
CA ALA A 214 -9.16 -17.44 0.50
C ALA A 214 -7.80 -16.75 0.74
N PHE A 215 -7.61 -15.52 0.25
CA PHE A 215 -6.39 -14.73 0.40
C PHE A 215 -6.47 -13.69 1.53
N THR A 216 -7.65 -13.49 2.13
CA THR A 216 -7.86 -12.48 3.16
C THR A 216 -8.02 -13.08 4.54
N SER A 217 -7.77 -12.29 5.58
CA SER A 217 -8.11 -12.60 6.97
C SER A 217 -9.11 -11.58 7.47
N GLN A 218 -10.14 -12.00 8.23
CA GLN A 218 -11.22 -11.15 8.65
C GLN A 218 -11.17 -10.82 10.14
N ALA A 219 -11.31 -9.54 10.47
CA ALA A 219 -11.46 -9.05 11.83
C ALA A 219 -12.90 -9.24 12.37
N PRO A 220 -13.10 -9.26 13.69
CA PRO A 220 -14.44 -9.32 14.29
C PRO A 220 -15.38 -8.18 13.85
N SER A 221 -14.82 -7.04 13.43
CA SER A 221 -15.55 -5.90 12.87
C SER A 221 -16.14 -6.15 11.47
N GLY A 222 -15.72 -7.23 10.80
CA GLY A 222 -16.04 -7.50 9.39
C GLY A 222 -14.99 -6.96 8.40
N LEU A 223 -13.99 -6.20 8.86
CA LEU A 223 -12.88 -5.75 8.00
C LEU A 223 -12.09 -6.95 7.51
N GLU A 224 -11.88 -7.04 6.21
CA GLU A 224 -10.96 -8.00 5.61
C GLU A 224 -9.59 -7.36 5.35
N ILE A 225 -8.53 -8.13 5.54
CA ILE A 225 -7.14 -7.70 5.36
C ILE A 225 -6.45 -8.63 4.38
N LEU A 226 -5.91 -8.06 3.31
CA LEU A 226 -4.99 -8.70 2.39
C LEU A 226 -3.57 -8.29 2.79
N ALA A 227 -2.82 -9.23 3.35
CA ALA A 227 -1.50 -8.99 3.88
C ALA A 227 -0.42 -8.94 2.78
N ASN A 228 0.72 -8.31 3.09
CA ASN A 228 1.93 -8.40 2.28
C ASN A 228 2.97 -9.31 2.95
N ASP A 229 4.03 -9.63 2.22
CA ASP A 229 5.16 -10.35 2.75
C ASP A 229 5.86 -9.57 3.87
N VAL A 230 6.38 -10.29 4.83
CA VAL A 230 7.18 -9.71 5.93
C VAL A 230 8.66 -9.60 5.56
N ASP A 231 9.09 -10.28 4.49
CA ASP A 231 10.44 -10.19 3.96
C ASP A 231 10.54 -9.02 2.97
N PRO A 232 11.35 -7.98 3.27
CA PRO A 232 11.51 -6.83 2.39
C PRO A 232 12.01 -7.19 0.99
N ALA A 233 12.86 -8.24 0.85
CA ALA A 233 13.35 -8.67 -0.44
C ALA A 233 12.24 -9.17 -1.35
N ILE A 234 11.18 -9.71 -0.78
CA ILE A 234 10.00 -10.18 -1.48
C ILE A 234 8.99 -9.05 -1.68
N SER A 235 8.68 -8.29 -0.64
CA SER A 235 7.64 -7.24 -0.69
C SER A 235 7.99 -6.10 -1.65
N THR A 236 9.27 -5.77 -1.84
CA THR A 236 9.72 -4.74 -2.81
C THR A 236 9.49 -5.10 -4.27
N THR A 237 9.21 -6.36 -4.59
CA THR A 237 8.92 -6.77 -5.98
C THR A 237 7.50 -6.47 -6.41
N PHE A 238 6.61 -6.12 -5.47
CA PHE A 238 5.25 -5.67 -5.76
C PHE A 238 5.29 -4.27 -6.39
N ASN A 239 4.81 -4.15 -7.61
CA ASN A 239 4.96 -2.96 -8.43
C ASN A 239 3.62 -2.31 -8.82
N ASP A 240 3.67 -1.25 -9.64
CA ASP A 240 2.51 -0.49 -10.10
C ASP A 240 1.51 -1.35 -10.89
N ASP A 241 2.00 -2.17 -11.82
CA ASP A 241 1.14 -3.03 -12.63
C ASP A 241 0.44 -4.09 -11.77
N ASP A 242 1.16 -4.69 -10.82
CA ASP A 242 0.59 -5.65 -9.87
C ASP A 242 -0.49 -5.01 -9.02
N TYR A 243 -0.23 -3.79 -8.52
CA TYR A 243 -1.23 -3.05 -7.76
C TYR A 243 -2.48 -2.75 -8.58
N ARG A 244 -2.33 -2.27 -9.83
CA ARG A 244 -3.47 -1.97 -10.71
C ARG A 244 -4.28 -3.21 -11.01
N ARG A 245 -3.62 -4.34 -11.31
CA ARG A 245 -4.28 -5.63 -11.55
C ARG A 245 -5.03 -6.12 -10.31
N ALA A 246 -4.43 -6.01 -9.14
CA ALA A 246 -5.09 -6.36 -7.87
C ALA A 246 -6.33 -5.49 -7.64
N ILE A 247 -6.21 -4.15 -7.79
CA ILE A 247 -7.34 -3.23 -7.59
C ILE A 247 -8.46 -3.46 -8.59
N ASP A 248 -8.18 -3.81 -9.84
CA ASP A 248 -9.21 -4.11 -10.83
C ASP A 248 -10.10 -5.27 -10.40
N ILE A 249 -9.51 -6.38 -9.94
CA ILE A 249 -10.28 -7.54 -9.52
C ILE A 249 -10.96 -7.34 -8.16
N LEU A 250 -10.25 -6.73 -7.20
CA LEU A 250 -10.78 -6.47 -5.86
C LEU A 250 -11.92 -5.46 -5.88
N GLY A 251 -11.80 -4.41 -6.72
CA GLY A 251 -12.83 -3.38 -6.86
C GLY A 251 -14.16 -3.86 -7.44
N ARG A 252 -14.20 -5.05 -8.02
CA ARG A 252 -15.45 -5.71 -8.47
C ARG A 252 -16.19 -6.37 -7.32
N GLN A 253 -15.51 -6.67 -6.22
CA GLN A 253 -16.06 -7.44 -5.10
C GLN A 253 -16.22 -6.61 -3.81
N TYR A 254 -15.42 -5.55 -3.67
CA TYR A 254 -15.41 -4.69 -2.49
C TYR A 254 -15.82 -3.27 -2.84
N PRO A 255 -16.90 -2.75 -2.24
CA PRO A 255 -17.30 -1.36 -2.43
C PRO A 255 -16.30 -0.37 -1.83
N ILE A 256 -15.52 -0.76 -0.83
CA ILE A 256 -14.50 0.08 -0.21
C ILE A 256 -13.20 -0.70 -0.09
N VAL A 257 -12.12 -0.09 -0.59
CA VAL A 257 -10.76 -0.62 -0.49
C VAL A 257 -9.85 0.46 0.11
N LEU A 258 -9.19 0.12 1.23
CA LEU A 258 -8.15 0.94 1.85
C LEU A 258 -6.78 0.39 1.48
N THR A 259 -5.82 1.26 1.18
CA THR A 259 -4.44 0.87 0.93
C THR A 259 -3.53 1.47 1.99
N ASP A 260 -2.90 0.62 2.80
CA ASP A 260 -1.84 1.01 3.74
C ASP A 260 -0.51 1.06 2.98
N SER A 261 0.01 2.26 2.73
CA SER A 261 1.23 2.45 1.94
C SER A 261 2.50 2.26 2.77
N GLY A 262 3.64 2.17 2.10
CA GLY A 262 4.95 2.33 2.74
C GLY A 262 5.24 3.75 3.20
N THR A 263 6.48 3.99 3.63
CA THR A 263 6.95 5.30 4.11
C THR A 263 7.56 6.19 3.03
N GLY A 264 7.67 5.69 1.79
CA GLY A 264 8.19 6.44 0.65
C GLY A 264 7.11 6.77 -0.37
N LEU A 265 7.29 7.85 -1.14
CA LEU A 265 6.43 8.18 -2.27
C LEU A 265 7.00 7.68 -3.61
N LEU A 266 8.23 7.16 -3.61
CA LEU A 266 8.97 6.79 -4.81
C LEU A 266 9.07 5.27 -5.05
N TYR A 267 8.49 4.44 -4.17
CA TYR A 267 8.50 2.99 -4.42
C TYR A 267 7.54 2.61 -5.56
N SER A 268 7.81 1.47 -6.18
CA SER A 268 7.24 1.08 -7.47
C SER A 268 5.70 1.08 -7.52
N ALA A 269 5.01 0.63 -6.48
CA ALA A 269 3.56 0.58 -6.46
C ALA A 269 2.88 1.93 -6.15
N MET A 270 3.62 2.95 -5.64
CA MET A 270 3.02 4.20 -5.14
C MET A 270 2.32 4.99 -6.23
N ARG A 271 2.83 4.95 -7.45
CA ARG A 271 2.19 5.63 -8.58
C ARG A 271 0.78 5.09 -8.82
N GLY A 272 0.61 3.76 -8.85
CA GLY A 272 -0.71 3.15 -8.98
C GLY A 272 -1.64 3.46 -7.82
N VAL A 273 -1.09 3.50 -6.59
CA VAL A 273 -1.86 3.88 -5.40
C VAL A 273 -2.42 5.29 -5.54
N LEU A 274 -1.60 6.27 -5.93
CA LEU A 274 -2.01 7.68 -6.09
C LEU A 274 -2.93 7.89 -7.28
N ASP A 275 -2.62 7.29 -8.43
CA ASP A 275 -3.42 7.43 -9.66
C ASP A 275 -4.84 6.85 -9.52
N LEU A 276 -4.97 5.79 -8.73
CA LEU A 276 -6.24 5.11 -8.55
C LEU A 276 -7.04 5.59 -7.33
N ALA A 277 -6.43 6.35 -6.41
CA ALA A 277 -7.09 6.79 -5.19
C ALA A 277 -8.22 7.79 -5.46
N ASP A 278 -9.37 7.55 -4.84
CA ASP A 278 -10.50 8.48 -4.80
C ASP A 278 -10.39 9.44 -3.62
N GLN A 279 -9.79 8.95 -2.52
CA GLN A 279 -9.56 9.67 -1.28
C GLN A 279 -8.14 9.44 -0.78
N LEU A 280 -7.49 10.51 -0.35
CA LEU A 280 -6.21 10.47 0.30
C LEU A 280 -6.36 10.78 1.79
N ILE A 281 -5.66 10.01 2.64
CA ILE A 281 -5.54 10.27 4.06
C ILE A 281 -4.06 10.41 4.40
N ILE A 282 -3.68 11.59 4.88
CA ILE A 282 -2.33 11.89 5.36
C ILE A 282 -2.29 11.67 6.86
N VAL A 283 -1.37 10.83 7.34
CA VAL A 283 -1.21 10.60 8.79
C VAL A 283 -0.02 11.40 9.32
N ALA A 284 -0.29 12.23 10.31
CA ALA A 284 0.67 13.06 11.04
C ALA A 284 0.67 12.67 12.52
N THR A 285 1.73 13.05 13.24
CA THR A 285 1.77 12.99 14.72
C THR A 285 1.85 14.41 15.28
N PRO A 286 1.42 14.67 16.54
CA PRO A 286 1.53 15.95 17.20
C PRO A 286 2.98 16.20 17.64
N SER A 287 3.89 16.28 16.65
CA SER A 287 5.31 16.56 16.80
C SER A 287 5.78 17.46 15.65
N VAL A 288 6.81 18.25 15.86
CA VAL A 288 7.37 19.11 14.82
C VAL A 288 7.72 18.31 13.57
N ASP A 289 8.47 17.22 13.73
CA ASP A 289 8.85 16.34 12.63
C ASP A 289 7.66 15.67 11.94
N GLY A 290 6.65 15.23 12.73
CA GLY A 290 5.46 14.57 12.17
C GLY A 290 4.60 15.53 11.36
N ALA A 291 4.39 16.76 11.85
CA ALA A 291 3.65 17.79 11.14
C ALA A 291 4.42 18.27 9.90
N SER A 292 5.74 18.53 10.03
CA SER A 292 6.60 18.93 8.92
C SER A 292 6.63 17.86 7.81
N SER A 293 6.80 16.59 8.17
CA SER A 293 6.79 15.48 7.21
C SER A 293 5.45 15.36 6.46
N ALA A 294 4.32 15.53 7.15
CA ALA A 294 3.00 15.51 6.52
C ALA A 294 2.80 16.73 5.60
N SER A 295 3.29 17.92 6.00
CA SER A 295 3.26 19.10 5.14
C SER A 295 4.09 18.91 3.87
N THR A 296 5.32 18.38 4.01
CA THR A 296 6.18 18.02 2.85
C THR A 296 5.52 17.01 1.95
N THR A 297 4.76 16.03 2.50
CA THR A 297 3.98 15.07 1.71
C THR A 297 2.98 15.79 0.80
N LEU A 298 2.22 16.76 1.35
CA LEU A 298 1.25 17.54 0.57
C LEU A 298 1.93 18.41 -0.50
N ASP A 299 3.07 19.02 -0.17
CA ASP A 299 3.85 19.84 -1.11
C ASP A 299 4.37 19.01 -2.28
N TRP A 300 4.90 17.82 -1.98
CA TRP A 300 5.37 16.90 -2.99
C TRP A 300 4.24 16.45 -3.93
N LEU A 301 3.10 16.08 -3.37
CA LEU A 301 1.92 15.68 -4.16
C LEU A 301 1.42 16.79 -5.08
N ASN A 302 1.35 18.04 -4.58
CA ASN A 302 0.99 19.20 -5.38
C ASN A 302 1.96 19.42 -6.55
N ALA A 303 3.27 19.29 -6.29
CA ALA A 303 4.30 19.47 -7.31
C ALA A 303 4.31 18.37 -8.37
N HIS A 304 3.76 17.18 -8.07
CA HIS A 304 3.76 16.01 -8.96
C HIS A 304 2.40 15.72 -9.62
N GLY A 305 1.51 16.71 -9.68
CA GLY A 305 0.26 16.61 -10.45
C GLY A 305 -0.93 16.05 -9.67
N TYR A 306 -0.82 15.85 -8.35
CA TYR A 306 -1.91 15.33 -7.51
C TYR A 306 -2.66 16.44 -6.73
N ALA A 307 -2.66 17.69 -7.23
CA ALA A 307 -3.29 18.83 -6.56
C ALA A 307 -4.79 18.59 -6.27
N ASP A 308 -5.52 17.99 -7.22
CA ASP A 308 -6.94 17.65 -7.02
C ASP A 308 -7.13 16.60 -5.92
N LEU A 309 -6.24 15.63 -5.81
CA LEU A 309 -6.28 14.63 -4.76
C LEU A 309 -5.94 15.26 -3.40
N VAL A 310 -4.98 16.18 -3.34
CA VAL A 310 -4.64 16.94 -2.15
C VAL A 310 -5.79 17.83 -1.68
N SER A 311 -6.48 18.53 -2.58
CA SER A 311 -7.63 19.38 -2.23
C SER A 311 -8.76 18.61 -1.55
N ARG A 312 -8.90 17.32 -1.85
CA ARG A 312 -9.87 16.41 -1.25
C ARG A 312 -9.29 15.59 -0.10
N ALA A 313 -7.99 15.69 0.18
CA ALA A 313 -7.33 14.91 1.21
C ALA A 313 -7.90 15.18 2.61
N LEU A 314 -7.80 14.19 3.46
CA LEU A 314 -8.04 14.30 4.89
C LEU A 314 -6.72 14.14 5.63
N THR A 315 -6.55 14.85 6.73
CA THR A 315 -5.39 14.68 7.61
C THR A 315 -5.83 14.07 8.93
N VAL A 316 -5.12 13.04 9.36
CA VAL A 316 -5.29 12.41 10.69
C VAL A 316 -4.09 12.77 11.55
N VAL A 317 -4.31 13.54 12.61
CA VAL A 317 -3.30 13.81 13.65
C VAL A 317 -3.42 12.72 14.70
N SER A 318 -2.55 11.72 14.64
CA SER A 318 -2.66 10.49 15.43
C SER A 318 -1.88 10.55 16.74
N GLY A 319 -2.46 10.00 17.81
CA GLY A 319 -1.81 9.84 19.11
C GLY A 319 -1.74 11.13 19.95
N VAL A 320 -2.73 12.01 19.80
CA VAL A 320 -2.83 13.27 20.56
C VAL A 320 -3.00 12.98 22.05
N ARG A 321 -2.10 13.52 22.87
CA ARG A 321 -2.13 13.39 24.35
C ARG A 321 -2.70 14.65 24.99
N GLU A 322 -3.71 14.51 25.84
CA GLU A 322 -4.38 15.63 26.52
C GLU A 322 -3.43 16.46 27.40
N LYS A 323 -2.33 15.86 27.87
CA LYS A 323 -1.36 16.52 28.79
C LYS A 323 -0.05 16.97 28.12
N GLY A 324 0.02 16.95 26.78
CA GLY A 324 1.20 17.42 26.04
C GLY A 324 1.25 18.94 25.98
N LYS A 325 2.03 19.60 26.85
CA LYS A 325 2.08 21.06 26.95
C LYS A 325 3.04 21.73 25.95
N MET A 326 3.90 20.97 25.25
CA MET A 326 4.96 21.54 24.44
C MET A 326 4.56 21.82 22.97
N ILE A 327 3.54 21.15 22.46
CA ILE A 327 3.07 21.33 21.08
C ILE A 327 1.59 21.63 21.11
N LYS A 328 1.21 22.71 20.49
CA LYS A 328 -0.18 23.12 20.31
C LYS A 328 -0.75 22.32 19.15
N THR A 329 -1.53 21.30 19.46
CA THR A 329 -2.21 20.47 18.45
C THR A 329 -3.15 21.30 17.60
N GLU A 330 -3.74 22.34 18.18
CA GLU A 330 -4.63 23.29 17.51
C GLU A 330 -3.95 24.01 16.34
N ASP A 331 -2.67 24.37 16.48
CA ASP A 331 -1.89 25.00 15.40
C ASP A 331 -1.64 24.03 14.26
N ILE A 332 -1.39 22.75 14.57
CA ILE A 332 -1.25 21.68 13.56
C ILE A 332 -2.58 21.47 12.83
N VAL A 333 -3.67 21.39 13.57
CA VAL A 333 -5.02 21.26 12.98
C VAL A 333 -5.34 22.44 12.08
N ALA A 334 -5.09 23.68 12.53
CA ALA A 334 -5.31 24.90 11.74
C ALA A 334 -4.48 24.88 10.45
N HIS A 335 -3.19 24.48 10.54
CA HIS A 335 -2.30 24.39 9.37
C HIS A 335 -2.87 23.43 8.30
N PHE A 336 -3.29 22.22 8.70
CA PHE A 336 -3.81 21.24 7.75
C PHE A 336 -5.23 21.55 7.30
N SER A 337 -6.06 22.19 8.13
CA SER A 337 -7.41 22.63 7.74
C SER A 337 -7.40 23.67 6.61
N ALA A 338 -6.32 24.45 6.49
CA ALA A 338 -6.14 25.39 5.38
C ALA A 338 -5.70 24.72 4.07
N ARG A 339 -5.27 23.44 4.10
CA ARG A 339 -4.65 22.73 2.98
C ARG A 339 -5.41 21.49 2.52
N CYS A 340 -6.22 20.91 3.40
CA CYS A 340 -6.97 19.69 3.18
C CYS A 340 -8.46 19.92 3.39
N ARG A 341 -9.29 19.03 2.87
CA ARG A 341 -10.75 19.09 3.04
C ARG A 341 -11.18 18.96 4.50
N GLY A 342 -10.44 18.22 5.31
CA GLY A 342 -10.75 18.03 6.72
C GLY A 342 -9.58 17.48 7.53
N VAL A 343 -9.64 17.68 8.84
CA VAL A 343 -8.63 17.21 9.78
C VAL A 343 -9.31 16.54 10.96
N VAL A 344 -8.84 15.36 11.35
CA VAL A 344 -9.31 14.65 12.54
C VAL A 344 -8.15 14.43 13.50
N SER A 345 -8.34 14.82 14.76
CA SER A 345 -7.42 14.55 15.84
C SER A 345 -7.83 13.28 16.56
N VAL A 346 -6.98 12.24 16.48
CA VAL A 346 -7.21 10.96 17.15
C VAL A 346 -6.45 10.94 18.48
N PRO A 347 -7.14 10.82 19.62
CA PRO A 347 -6.50 10.73 20.92
C PRO A 347 -5.56 9.52 21.03
N PHE A 348 -4.54 9.64 21.89
CA PHE A 348 -3.71 8.49 22.23
C PHE A 348 -4.54 7.40 22.88
N ASP A 349 -4.44 6.20 22.35
CA ASP A 349 -5.12 5.01 22.83
C ASP A 349 -4.12 3.90 23.09
N GLU A 350 -4.12 3.34 24.31
CA GLU A 350 -3.20 2.29 24.70
C GLU A 350 -3.41 1.02 23.89
N HIS A 351 -4.68 0.65 23.59
CA HIS A 351 -4.98 -0.50 22.76
C HIS A 351 -4.37 -0.36 21.37
N LEU A 352 -4.58 0.79 20.71
CA LEU A 352 -4.04 1.06 19.38
C LEU A 352 -2.51 1.12 19.37
N SER A 353 -1.88 1.58 20.45
CA SER A 353 -0.43 1.73 20.56
C SER A 353 0.32 0.40 20.68
N THR A 354 -0.36 -0.68 21.05
CA THR A 354 0.25 -2.01 21.14
C THR A 354 0.72 -2.56 19.79
N GLY A 355 0.09 -2.13 18.71
CA GLY A 355 0.38 -2.67 17.39
C GLY A 355 -0.12 -4.11 17.17
N ALA A 356 -0.91 -4.64 18.08
CA ALA A 356 -1.52 -5.97 18.03
C ALA A 356 -2.84 -5.97 17.25
N GLU A 357 -3.59 -7.07 17.36
CA GLU A 357 -4.94 -7.20 16.79
C GLU A 357 -5.85 -6.08 17.27
N LEU A 358 -6.61 -5.50 16.35
CA LEU A 358 -7.48 -4.37 16.65
C LEU A 358 -8.89 -4.87 16.97
N ASP A 359 -9.36 -4.49 18.16
CA ASP A 359 -10.72 -4.67 18.60
C ASP A 359 -11.35 -3.30 18.92
N LEU A 360 -12.44 -2.96 18.22
CA LEU A 360 -13.14 -1.70 18.39
C LEU A 360 -13.70 -1.51 19.82
N ASP A 361 -14.07 -2.59 20.49
CA ASP A 361 -14.66 -2.52 21.84
C ASP A 361 -13.59 -2.23 22.91
N LEU A 362 -12.33 -2.47 22.62
CA LEU A 362 -11.20 -2.14 23.50
C LEU A 362 -10.71 -0.70 23.34
N MET A 363 -11.14 0.01 22.29
CA MET A 363 -10.82 1.42 22.08
C MET A 363 -11.54 2.30 23.10
N ARG A 364 -10.90 3.40 23.50
CA ARG A 364 -11.54 4.44 24.32
C ARG A 364 -12.68 5.10 23.55
N SER A 365 -13.74 5.52 24.24
CA SER A 365 -14.91 6.14 23.62
C SER A 365 -14.54 7.35 22.75
N LYS A 366 -13.65 8.23 23.21
CA LYS A 366 -13.18 9.40 22.42
C LYS A 366 -12.41 9.00 21.16
N THR A 367 -11.63 7.92 21.21
CA THR A 367 -10.91 7.39 20.06
C THR A 367 -11.89 6.80 19.04
N ARG A 368 -12.87 6.04 19.52
CA ARG A 368 -13.94 5.48 18.66
C ARG A 368 -14.76 6.58 17.98
N GLU A 369 -15.07 7.65 18.71
CA GLU A 369 -15.76 8.83 18.16
C GLU A 369 -14.93 9.52 17.09
N ALA A 370 -13.62 9.75 17.31
CA ALA A 370 -12.74 10.35 16.31
C ALA A 370 -12.67 9.52 15.00
N TYR A 371 -12.68 8.18 15.09
CA TYR A 371 -12.77 7.35 13.89
C TYR A 371 -14.15 7.35 13.25
N LEU A 372 -15.21 7.54 14.01
CA LEU A 372 -16.56 7.75 13.45
C LEU A 372 -16.61 9.09 12.68
N ASP A 373 -15.99 10.15 13.20
CA ASP A 373 -15.86 11.44 12.53
C ASP A 373 -15.08 11.30 11.22
N LEU A 374 -13.95 10.57 11.26
CA LEU A 374 -13.17 10.28 10.07
C LEU A 374 -13.98 9.50 9.02
N CYS A 375 -14.75 8.49 9.46
CA CYS A 375 -15.64 7.74 8.58
C CYS A 375 -16.70 8.64 7.92
N ALA A 376 -17.29 9.56 8.67
CA ALA A 376 -18.27 10.50 8.14
C ALA A 376 -17.67 11.43 7.09
N LEU A 377 -16.47 12.00 7.36
CA LEU A 377 -15.75 12.80 6.38
C LEU A 377 -15.38 12.02 5.11
N VAL A 378 -14.96 10.76 5.25
CA VAL A 378 -14.71 9.89 4.09
C VAL A 378 -15.97 9.65 3.30
N ALA A 379 -17.10 9.41 4.00
CA ALA A 379 -18.39 9.09 3.40
C ALA A 379 -19.01 10.25 2.60
N GLU A 380 -18.65 11.51 2.89
CA GLU A 380 -19.02 12.66 2.05
C GLU A 380 -18.54 12.49 0.60
N GLY A 381 -17.44 11.77 0.40
CA GLY A 381 -16.90 11.46 -0.93
C GLY A 381 -17.67 10.34 -1.67
N PHE A 382 -18.46 9.53 -1.00
CA PHE A 382 -19.12 8.38 -1.63
C PHE A 382 -20.13 8.78 -2.72
N ALA A 383 -20.88 9.84 -2.49
CA ALA A 383 -21.90 10.35 -3.42
C ALA A 383 -21.29 11.04 -4.65
N THR A 384 -20.06 11.53 -4.57
CA THR A 384 -19.41 12.27 -5.66
C THR A 384 -18.83 11.36 -6.72
N ARG A 385 -18.61 10.07 -6.40
CA ARG A 385 -18.06 9.10 -7.33
C ARG A 385 -19.14 8.56 -8.26
N ARG A 386 -19.12 9.03 -9.50
CA ARG A 386 -19.88 8.40 -10.59
C ARG A 386 -19.12 7.15 -11.07
N PRO A 387 -19.84 6.09 -11.50
CA PRO A 387 -19.17 4.98 -12.19
C PRO A 387 -18.37 5.54 -13.36
N THR A 388 -17.06 5.30 -13.38
CA THR A 388 -16.27 5.59 -14.58
C THR A 388 -16.79 4.67 -15.67
N PRO A 389 -17.26 5.18 -16.83
CA PRO A 389 -17.59 4.32 -17.93
C PRO A 389 -16.38 3.42 -18.23
N PRO A 390 -16.57 2.16 -18.60
CA PRO A 390 -15.46 1.28 -18.94
C PRO A 390 -14.56 2.02 -19.92
N ALA A 391 -13.25 2.06 -19.64
CA ALA A 391 -12.29 2.68 -20.52
C ALA A 391 -12.57 2.17 -21.93
N ALA A 392 -12.85 3.07 -22.86
CA ALA A 392 -13.01 2.70 -24.26
C ALA A 392 -11.78 1.87 -24.63
N ALA A 393 -11.99 0.67 -25.15
CA ALA A 393 -10.90 -0.17 -25.60
C ALA A 393 -9.94 0.72 -26.42
N PRO A 394 -8.62 0.64 -26.20
CA PRO A 394 -7.68 1.48 -26.95
C PRO A 394 -8.05 1.35 -28.42
N ALA A 395 -8.35 2.48 -29.06
CA ALA A 395 -8.64 2.50 -30.47
C ALA A 395 -7.50 1.75 -31.16
N ALA A 396 -7.85 0.71 -31.91
CA ALA A 396 -6.85 -0.03 -32.67
C ALA A 396 -5.96 0.99 -33.38
N PRO A 397 -4.63 0.86 -33.32
CA PRO A 397 -3.75 1.82 -33.98
C PRO A 397 -4.21 1.93 -35.41
N ALA A 398 -4.51 3.16 -35.86
CA ALA A 398 -4.90 3.43 -37.24
C ALA A 398 -3.86 2.74 -38.11
N ALA A 399 -4.32 1.76 -38.91
CA ALA A 399 -3.46 1.08 -39.85
C ALA A 399 -2.83 2.20 -40.68
N TYR A 400 -1.51 2.34 -40.63
CA TYR A 400 -0.77 3.23 -41.45
C TYR A 400 -1.06 2.81 -42.90
N ALA A 401 -1.97 3.54 -43.57
CA ALA A 401 -2.17 3.41 -44.99
C ALA A 401 -0.88 3.85 -45.68
N TYR A 402 -0.15 2.90 -46.20
CA TYR A 402 0.97 3.20 -47.09
C TYR A 402 0.43 4.05 -48.24
N PRO A 403 1.04 5.20 -48.58
CA PRO A 403 0.66 5.95 -49.76
C PRO A 403 0.91 5.07 -51.00
N PRO A 404 0.02 5.09 -52.02
CA PRO A 404 0.22 4.32 -53.21
C PRO A 404 1.53 4.79 -53.89
N GLN A 405 2.44 3.86 -54.12
CA GLN A 405 3.65 4.12 -54.88
C GLN A 405 3.21 4.48 -56.31
N SER A 406 3.40 5.74 -56.69
CA SER A 406 3.26 6.21 -58.06
C SER A 406 4.26 5.45 -58.92
N ALA A 407 3.75 4.67 -59.87
CA ALA A 407 4.53 3.99 -60.89
C ALA A 407 5.25 5.05 -61.74
N GLN A 408 6.53 5.25 -61.50
CA GLN A 408 7.40 5.94 -62.45
C GLN A 408 7.83 4.91 -63.50
N GLN A 409 7.21 5.02 -64.66
CA GLN A 409 7.69 4.37 -65.91
C GLN A 409 9.03 4.98 -66.28
N HIS A 410 10.11 4.26 -66.10
CA HIS A 410 11.37 4.51 -66.73
C HIS A 410 11.63 3.36 -67.71
N GLY A 411 11.46 3.65 -69.00
CA GLY A 411 11.92 2.80 -70.04
C GLY A 411 13.44 2.80 -70.14
N TYR A 412 14.02 1.61 -70.08
CA TYR A 412 15.40 1.39 -70.48
C TYR A 412 15.51 0.16 -71.37
N GLY A 413 16.26 0.38 -72.42
CA GLY A 413 16.62 -0.39 -73.51
C GLY A 413 17.21 -1.77 -73.30
N THR A 414 17.09 -2.52 -74.28
CA THR A 414 17.61 -3.82 -74.64
C THR A 414 19.10 -4.01 -74.33
N ALA A 415 19.49 -5.07 -73.69
CA ALA A 415 20.82 -5.68 -73.73
C ALA A 415 20.75 -7.22 -73.45
N PRO A 416 21.77 -7.99 -74.00
CA PRO A 416 21.51 -9.31 -74.60
C PRO A 416 21.81 -10.50 -73.67
N GLY A 417 21.29 -11.62 -74.06
CA GLY A 417 21.20 -12.96 -73.55
C GLY A 417 22.34 -13.60 -72.72
N TYR A 418 21.93 -14.42 -71.83
CA TYR A 418 22.70 -15.54 -71.30
C TYR A 418 21.80 -16.80 -71.22
N PRO A 419 22.41 -18.01 -71.36
CA PRO A 419 21.71 -19.21 -71.70
C PRO A 419 21.02 -19.94 -70.55
N GLN A 420 19.96 -20.64 -70.89
CA GLN A 420 19.19 -21.56 -70.10
C GLN A 420 20.02 -22.79 -69.73
N HIS A 421 19.96 -23.17 -68.46
CA HIS A 421 20.24 -24.53 -68.02
C HIS A 421 19.01 -25.12 -67.31
N SER A 422 18.50 -26.17 -67.87
CA SER A 422 17.46 -27.06 -67.38
C SER A 422 18.04 -28.17 -66.48
N PRO A 423 17.30 -29.17 -65.99
CA PRO A 423 16.54 -29.19 -64.77
C PRO A 423 17.07 -30.27 -63.81
N PHE A 424 16.67 -30.22 -62.57
CA PHE A 424 16.96 -31.25 -61.55
C PHE A 424 15.99 -32.46 -61.70
N PRO A 425 16.49 -33.70 -61.52
CA PRO A 425 15.68 -34.90 -61.56
C PRO A 425 14.97 -35.17 -60.22
N GLN A 426 13.78 -35.71 -60.34
CA GLN A 426 13.00 -36.31 -59.26
C GLN A 426 13.65 -37.61 -58.75
N GLN A 427 13.61 -37.84 -57.46
CA GLN A 427 13.83 -39.15 -56.88
C GLN A 427 12.52 -39.74 -56.37
N PRO A 428 12.31 -41.06 -56.53
CA PRO A 428 11.09 -41.78 -56.17
C PRO A 428 11.16 -42.43 -54.76
N ARG A 429 9.98 -42.55 -54.16
CA ARG A 429 9.51 -43.38 -53.05
C ARG A 429 10.03 -43.08 -51.64
#